data_565f250916010d7aba52f1da2c24fe41
#
_entry.id   565f250916010d7aba52f1da2c24fe41
#
_cell.length_a   1.000
_cell.length_b   1.000
_cell.length_c   1.000
_cell.angle_alpha   90.00
_cell.angle_beta   90.00
_cell.angle_gamma   90.00
#
_symmetry.space_group_name_H-M   'P 1'
#
loop_
_entity.id
_entity.type
_entity.pdbx_description
1 polymer ?
#
loop_
_entity_poly.entity_id
_entity_poly.type
_entity_poly.pdbx_seq_one_letter_code
_entity_poly.pdbx_strand_id
1 'polypeptide(L)'
;MRRTAAIAALSLCAAVAAFVPQAQAAEFDLVVETTQVASGLQRPTAIAAPDDGSGRLFIAEKAGRVRVYHPTTGLAAAPLVDVSAAVSTSGNERGLLGIAPSPAYATDGALYLAYTRISDNAVTLARHKGGTLTELLTQEHATHANHNGGQIAFGGDGHLYWGIGDGGSAGDPFNAGQRLDTLLGKILRLDVSCARYCVPADNPFVGVTGARPEIWATGLRNPWRFSFDPADGSLWIADVGQGSLEEVDHLRADQGGADLGWSCREGTEVFDATRCRTGASYVDPVFTYRTSVEGCAVIGGVVYRGSRFADIASGVYLASDYCTNPAFAIRANPDGTHTSARIGELPIQPTSFGTDADGEIYLVNDLPGQLHKVSFRSTAPRASCTVTYRLLSQWGNGFHAEVVLANTGTSPVTGWSLAWTFADGQRVTNGWNAAITQQGAAVTAANASWNAAIAPGATVTFGFLGSKTATNTAPTAFTLNGGACR
;
A
#
# COMPACT_ATOMS: atom_id res chain seq x y z
N MET A 1 -69.54 38.76 -38.14
CA MET A 1 -68.28 38.81 -37.36
C MET A 1 -67.90 37.40 -36.95
N ARG A 2 -67.02 36.75 -37.68
CA ARG A 2 -66.55 35.38 -37.40
C ARG A 2 -65.19 35.50 -36.69
N ARG A 3 -65.06 34.97 -35.52
CA ARG A 3 -63.77 34.88 -34.78
C ARG A 3 -63.15 33.53 -35.13
N THR A 4 -61.97 33.58 -35.76
CA THR A 4 -61.11 32.43 -35.99
C THR A 4 -60.23 32.18 -34.80
N ALA A 5 -60.29 31.01 -34.18
CA ALA A 5 -59.41 30.56 -33.12
C ALA A 5 -58.20 29.83 -33.76
N ALA A 6 -56.99 30.30 -33.42
CA ALA A 6 -55.76 29.64 -33.81
C ALA A 6 -55.39 28.62 -32.71
N ILE A 7 -55.22 27.38 -33.10
CA ILE A 7 -54.71 26.27 -32.26
C ILE A 7 -53.19 26.28 -32.39
N ALA A 8 -52.47 26.54 -31.31
CA ALA A 8 -51.01 26.38 -31.24
C ALA A 8 -50.68 24.94 -30.84
N ALA A 9 -50.05 24.21 -31.68
CA ALA A 9 -49.50 22.86 -31.42
C ALA A 9 -48.18 23.01 -30.67
N LEU A 10 -48.12 22.58 -29.39
CA LEU A 10 -46.91 22.44 -28.62
C LEU A 10 -46.27 21.07 -29.00
N SER A 11 -45.12 21.11 -29.69
CA SER A 11 -44.25 19.95 -29.89
C SER A 11 -43.45 19.71 -28.63
N LEU A 12 -43.71 18.60 -27.95
CA LEU A 12 -42.95 18.09 -26.80
C LEU A 12 -41.74 17.30 -27.36
N CYS A 13 -40.54 17.92 -27.36
CA CYS A 13 -39.29 17.18 -27.59
C CYS A 13 -38.92 16.40 -26.31
N ALA A 14 -39.19 15.10 -26.30
CA ALA A 14 -38.66 14.20 -25.27
C ALA A 14 -37.15 14.00 -25.49
N ALA A 15 -36.32 14.62 -24.65
CA ALA A 15 -34.90 14.32 -24.60
C ALA A 15 -34.73 12.92 -23.98
N VAL A 16 -34.35 11.95 -24.79
CA VAL A 16 -33.90 10.65 -24.31
C VAL A 16 -32.50 10.87 -23.73
N ALA A 17 -32.39 10.94 -22.41
CA ALA A 17 -31.11 10.87 -21.72
C ALA A 17 -30.50 9.49 -21.96
N ALA A 18 -29.44 9.42 -22.76
CA ALA A 18 -28.65 8.22 -22.90
C ALA A 18 -28.01 7.92 -21.55
N PHE A 19 -28.44 6.83 -20.91
CA PHE A 19 -27.76 6.24 -19.77
C PHE A 19 -26.39 5.75 -20.28
N VAL A 20 -25.33 6.50 -20.02
CA VAL A 20 -23.97 5.99 -20.12
C VAL A 20 -23.79 5.08 -18.90
N PRO A 21 -23.59 3.77 -19.07
CA PRO A 21 -23.26 2.94 -17.92
C PRO A 21 -21.96 3.48 -17.32
N GLN A 22 -22.04 3.97 -16.09
CA GLN A 22 -20.83 4.21 -15.29
C GLN A 22 -20.09 2.87 -15.23
N ALA A 23 -18.86 2.84 -15.72
CA ALA A 23 -17.98 1.69 -15.52
C ALA A 23 -17.93 1.45 -14.01
N GLN A 24 -18.53 0.35 -13.57
CA GLN A 24 -18.47 -0.08 -12.19
C GLN A 24 -16.99 -0.32 -11.90
N ALA A 25 -16.41 0.43 -10.97
CA ALA A 25 -15.03 0.20 -10.52
C ALA A 25 -14.90 -1.28 -10.19
N ALA A 26 -13.84 -1.91 -10.69
CA ALA A 26 -13.61 -3.33 -10.45
C ALA A 26 -13.56 -3.53 -8.93
N GLU A 27 -14.58 -4.16 -8.39
CA GLU A 27 -14.73 -4.41 -6.96
C GLU A 27 -13.59 -5.35 -6.55
N PHE A 28 -12.86 -5.00 -5.47
CA PHE A 28 -11.89 -5.93 -4.92
C PHE A 28 -12.65 -7.13 -4.34
N ASP A 29 -12.52 -8.29 -4.95
CA ASP A 29 -13.03 -9.55 -4.40
C ASP A 29 -12.19 -9.98 -3.19
N LEU A 30 -12.07 -9.10 -2.20
CA LEU A 30 -11.14 -9.21 -1.09
C LEU A 30 -11.77 -8.68 0.20
N VAL A 31 -11.56 -9.43 1.29
CA VAL A 31 -11.89 -9.01 2.66
C VAL A 31 -10.63 -9.15 3.51
N VAL A 32 -10.38 -8.13 4.34
CA VAL A 32 -9.32 -8.18 5.36
C VAL A 32 -9.82 -8.91 6.60
N GLU A 33 -8.93 -9.69 7.20
CA GLU A 33 -9.14 -10.33 8.50
C GLU A 33 -7.90 -10.06 9.37
N THR A 34 -8.07 -9.98 10.69
CA THR A 34 -6.96 -9.75 11.62
C THR A 34 -6.97 -10.75 12.75
N THR A 35 -5.78 -11.13 13.20
CA THR A 35 -5.59 -11.97 14.38
C THR A 35 -4.67 -11.25 15.36
N GLN A 36 -5.14 -11.02 16.59
CA GLN A 36 -4.28 -10.50 17.66
C GLN A 36 -3.21 -11.53 18.01
N VAL A 37 -1.95 -11.13 17.93
CA VAL A 37 -0.79 -11.99 18.19
C VAL A 37 0.01 -11.58 19.43
N ALA A 38 -0.15 -10.32 19.88
CA ALA A 38 0.39 -9.84 21.14
C ALA A 38 -0.46 -8.69 21.72
N SER A 39 -0.26 -8.41 23.01
CA SER A 39 -0.85 -7.29 23.76
C SER A 39 0.12 -6.78 24.83
N GLY A 40 -0.25 -5.68 25.50
CA GLY A 40 0.57 -5.09 26.57
C GLY A 40 1.62 -4.12 26.06
N LEU A 41 1.53 -3.69 24.79
CA LEU A 41 2.30 -2.57 24.26
C LEU A 41 1.78 -1.24 24.82
N GLN A 42 2.66 -0.27 24.98
CA GLN A 42 2.33 1.04 25.55
C GLN A 42 2.31 2.11 24.46
N ARG A 43 1.12 2.38 23.89
CA ARG A 43 0.94 3.34 22.79
C ARG A 43 1.94 3.10 21.64
N PRO A 44 1.88 1.96 20.97
CA PRO A 44 2.81 1.63 19.89
C PRO A 44 2.59 2.56 18.69
N THR A 45 3.70 2.98 18.07
CA THR A 45 3.71 3.99 17.00
C THR A 45 4.31 3.49 15.69
N ALA A 46 5.20 2.51 15.71
CA ALA A 46 5.84 2.01 14.49
C ALA A 46 6.19 0.52 14.59
N ILE A 47 6.24 -0.16 13.45
CA ILE A 47 6.68 -1.55 13.29
C ILE A 47 7.79 -1.59 12.24
N ALA A 48 8.86 -2.33 12.48
CA ALA A 48 9.88 -2.64 11.49
C ALA A 48 10.47 -4.04 11.72
N ALA A 49 10.81 -4.75 10.67
CA ALA A 49 11.53 -6.01 10.72
C ALA A 49 13.01 -5.78 10.39
N PRO A 50 13.96 -6.30 11.19
CA PRO A 50 15.36 -6.32 10.80
C PRO A 50 15.59 -7.42 9.74
N ASP A 51 16.45 -7.13 8.77
CA ASP A 51 16.93 -8.14 7.83
C ASP A 51 18.13 -8.88 8.46
N ASP A 52 17.83 -9.76 9.42
CA ASP A 52 18.83 -10.55 10.15
C ASP A 52 18.51 -12.05 10.21
N GLY A 53 17.50 -12.48 9.46
CA GLY A 53 17.04 -13.87 9.43
C GLY A 53 16.34 -14.34 10.70
N SER A 54 16.11 -13.47 11.70
CA SER A 54 15.49 -13.86 12.98
C SER A 54 13.98 -13.98 12.92
N GLY A 55 13.30 -13.36 11.93
CA GLY A 55 11.85 -13.32 11.82
C GLY A 55 11.14 -12.51 12.92
N ARG A 56 11.89 -11.70 13.68
CA ARG A 56 11.34 -10.84 14.73
C ARG A 56 10.88 -9.49 14.20
N LEU A 57 9.98 -8.86 14.95
CA LEU A 57 9.53 -7.49 14.70
C LEU A 57 10.00 -6.57 15.82
N PHE A 58 10.43 -5.38 15.46
CA PHE A 58 10.66 -4.26 16.37
C PHE A 58 9.43 -3.37 16.38
N ILE A 59 9.00 -2.97 17.58
CA ILE A 59 7.81 -2.15 17.79
C ILE A 59 8.20 -0.97 18.66
N ALA A 60 8.05 0.25 18.12
CA ALA A 60 8.26 1.47 18.88
C ALA A 60 7.07 1.73 19.80
N GLU A 61 7.35 2.01 21.06
CA GLU A 61 6.37 2.56 21.99
C GLU A 61 6.63 4.09 22.12
N LYS A 62 5.55 4.86 22.11
CA LYS A 62 5.59 6.34 22.11
C LYS A 62 6.54 6.93 23.17
N ALA A 63 6.64 6.28 24.34
CA ALA A 63 7.47 6.73 25.46
C ALA A 63 8.98 6.55 25.24
N GLY A 64 9.43 6.03 24.09
CA GLY A 64 10.86 5.90 23.79
C GLY A 64 11.43 4.50 24.00
N ARG A 65 10.59 3.46 23.96
CA ARG A 65 11.04 2.07 24.01
C ARG A 65 10.86 1.38 22.68
N VAL A 66 11.76 0.45 22.37
CA VAL A 66 11.62 -0.47 21.25
C VAL A 66 11.44 -1.87 21.81
N ARG A 67 10.25 -2.45 21.58
CA ARG A 67 9.89 -3.80 21.99
C ARG A 67 10.21 -4.79 20.89
N VAL A 68 10.36 -6.05 21.25
CA VAL A 68 10.60 -7.15 20.30
C VAL A 68 9.46 -8.16 20.40
N TYR A 69 8.87 -8.45 19.26
CA TYR A 69 7.94 -9.57 19.09
C TYR A 69 8.57 -10.65 18.21
N HIS A 70 8.38 -11.90 18.56
CA HIS A 70 8.77 -13.03 17.74
C HIS A 70 7.59 -13.99 17.58
N PRO A 71 7.29 -14.50 16.37
CA PRO A 71 6.09 -15.33 16.13
C PRO A 71 5.99 -16.58 17.00
N THR A 72 7.11 -17.17 17.43
CA THR A 72 7.12 -18.39 18.25
C THR A 72 7.18 -18.12 19.76
N THR A 73 7.82 -17.02 20.20
CA THR A 73 8.03 -16.76 21.65
C THR A 73 7.20 -15.59 22.19
N GLY A 74 6.47 -14.88 21.30
CA GLY A 74 5.63 -13.74 21.67
C GLY A 74 6.42 -12.45 21.94
N LEU A 75 5.83 -11.53 22.70
CA LEU A 75 6.40 -10.25 23.06
C LEU A 75 7.44 -10.42 24.19
N ALA A 76 8.68 -10.00 23.94
CA ALA A 76 9.75 -10.02 24.94
C ALA A 76 9.41 -9.12 26.14
N ALA A 77 9.76 -9.57 27.35
CA ALA A 77 9.48 -8.84 28.59
C ALA A 77 10.29 -7.53 28.68
N ALA A 78 11.57 -7.57 28.34
CA ALA A 78 12.45 -6.40 28.32
C ALA A 78 12.45 -5.70 26.95
N PRO A 79 12.56 -4.36 26.89
CA PRO A 79 12.77 -3.66 25.63
C PRO A 79 14.18 -3.95 25.07
N LEU A 80 14.29 -3.91 23.73
CA LEU A 80 15.57 -3.97 23.02
C LEU A 80 16.37 -2.66 23.24
N VAL A 81 15.65 -1.54 23.17
CA VAL A 81 16.19 -0.19 23.36
C VAL A 81 15.26 0.60 24.27
N ASP A 82 15.83 1.34 25.22
CA ASP A 82 15.10 2.31 26.04
C ASP A 82 15.84 3.66 25.94
N VAL A 83 15.23 4.61 25.23
CA VAL A 83 15.69 6.00 25.08
C VAL A 83 14.70 6.99 25.69
N SER A 84 13.85 6.53 26.60
CA SER A 84 12.77 7.34 27.20
C SER A 84 13.29 8.61 27.88
N ALA A 85 14.52 8.61 28.38
CA ALA A 85 15.16 9.80 28.94
C ALA A 85 15.44 10.92 27.91
N ALA A 86 15.46 10.59 26.60
CA ALA A 86 15.69 11.55 25.52
C ALA A 86 14.38 12.01 24.85
N VAL A 87 13.26 11.31 25.09
CA VAL A 87 12.00 11.45 24.34
C VAL A 87 10.99 12.29 25.09
N SER A 88 10.46 13.34 24.46
CA SER A 88 9.32 14.12 24.93
C SER A 88 8.01 13.43 24.56
N THR A 89 7.12 13.29 25.54
CA THR A 89 5.74 12.82 25.34
C THR A 89 4.72 13.92 25.66
N SER A 90 5.17 15.18 25.73
CA SER A 90 4.33 16.33 26.01
C SER A 90 3.40 16.65 24.83
N GLY A 91 2.17 16.22 24.91
CA GLY A 91 1.20 16.32 23.83
C GLY A 91 0.90 14.98 23.13
N ASN A 92 -0.11 15.02 22.28
CA ASN A 92 -0.69 13.76 21.76
C ASN A 92 0.17 13.10 20.69
N GLU A 93 0.89 13.88 19.88
CA GLU A 93 1.69 13.36 18.77
C GLU A 93 3.20 13.28 19.06
N ARG A 94 3.70 13.90 20.14
CA ARG A 94 5.11 13.83 20.50
C ARG A 94 5.49 12.48 21.10
N GLY A 95 6.66 11.96 20.75
CA GLY A 95 7.12 10.66 21.21
C GLY A 95 8.25 10.09 20.35
N LEU A 96 8.52 8.79 20.52
CA LEU A 96 9.24 7.97 19.55
C LEU A 96 8.24 7.59 18.46
N LEU A 97 8.45 8.10 17.25
CA LEU A 97 7.46 8.07 16.17
C LEU A 97 7.85 7.15 15.01
N GLY A 98 9.15 6.92 14.80
CA GLY A 98 9.65 6.07 13.74
C GLY A 98 10.86 5.26 14.15
N ILE A 99 10.99 4.06 13.61
CA ILE A 99 12.14 3.18 13.73
C ILE A 99 12.48 2.57 12.39
N ALA A 100 13.77 2.45 12.08
CA ALA A 100 14.25 1.73 10.90
C ALA A 100 15.55 0.98 11.26
N PRO A 101 15.57 -0.36 11.23
CA PRO A 101 16.80 -1.11 11.29
C PRO A 101 17.70 -0.77 10.09
N SER A 102 19.01 -0.72 10.33
CA SER A 102 19.99 -0.62 9.22
C SER A 102 19.76 -1.75 8.21
N PRO A 103 19.91 -1.52 6.90
CA PRO A 103 19.95 -2.61 5.92
C PRO A 103 21.03 -3.67 6.20
N ALA A 104 22.06 -3.29 6.97
CA ALA A 104 23.12 -4.19 7.44
C ALA A 104 22.94 -4.58 8.92
N TYR A 105 21.73 -4.54 9.46
CA TYR A 105 21.45 -4.74 10.89
C TYR A 105 22.06 -6.03 11.45
N ALA A 106 22.06 -7.12 10.68
CA ALA A 106 22.64 -8.39 11.08
C ALA A 106 24.14 -8.28 11.47
N THR A 107 24.86 -7.31 10.90
CA THR A 107 26.29 -7.12 11.11
C THR A 107 26.63 -5.90 11.93
N ASP A 108 25.86 -4.81 11.79
CA ASP A 108 26.19 -3.54 12.44
C ASP A 108 25.35 -3.23 13.69
N GLY A 109 24.18 -3.90 13.85
CA GLY A 109 23.25 -3.71 14.97
C GLY A 109 22.71 -2.29 15.10
N ALA A 110 22.78 -1.47 14.04
CA ALA A 110 22.35 -0.09 14.07
C ALA A 110 20.84 0.03 13.88
N LEU A 111 20.18 0.78 14.76
CA LEU A 111 18.76 1.12 14.68
C LEU A 111 18.62 2.63 14.61
N TYR A 112 17.92 3.12 13.59
CA TYR A 112 17.59 4.53 13.44
C TYR A 112 16.26 4.84 14.14
N LEU A 113 16.19 5.98 14.79
CA LEU A 113 15.06 6.42 15.60
C LEU A 113 14.68 7.84 15.21
N ALA A 114 13.40 8.09 14.97
CA ALA A 114 12.85 9.43 14.82
C ALA A 114 11.94 9.74 16.01
N TYR A 115 12.24 10.80 16.74
CA TYR A 115 11.54 11.13 17.96
C TYR A 115 11.49 12.64 18.21
N THR A 116 10.60 13.06 19.11
CA THR A 116 10.57 14.42 19.65
C THR A 116 11.50 14.50 20.86
N ARG A 117 12.52 15.37 20.80
CA ARG A 117 13.56 15.51 21.84
C ARG A 117 13.01 16.17 23.10
N ILE A 118 13.39 15.66 24.27
CA ILE A 118 12.85 16.12 25.56
C ILE A 118 13.29 17.54 25.92
N SER A 119 14.49 17.98 25.52
CA SER A 119 15.08 19.26 25.93
C SER A 119 14.37 20.46 25.30
N ASP A 120 13.86 20.35 24.07
CA ASP A 120 13.36 21.48 23.29
C ASP A 120 12.21 21.12 22.33
N ASN A 121 11.71 19.88 22.39
CA ASN A 121 10.69 19.35 21.49
C ASN A 121 11.06 19.36 20.00
N ALA A 122 12.33 19.50 19.64
CA ALA A 122 12.76 19.37 18.25
C ALA A 122 12.51 17.94 17.74
N VAL A 123 12.01 17.79 16.51
CA VAL A 123 11.98 16.48 15.86
C VAL A 123 13.41 16.09 15.50
N THR A 124 13.80 14.88 15.86
CA THR A 124 15.19 14.44 15.87
C THR A 124 15.32 13.07 15.26
N LEU A 125 16.20 12.94 14.26
CA LEU A 125 16.70 11.68 13.76
C LEU A 125 17.98 11.29 14.49
N ALA A 126 18.05 10.09 15.02
CA ALA A 126 19.22 9.57 15.73
C ALA A 126 19.53 8.12 15.33
N ARG A 127 20.77 7.72 15.53
CA ARG A 127 21.24 6.33 15.39
C ARG A 127 21.56 5.76 16.78
N HIS A 128 20.93 4.64 17.11
CA HIS A 128 21.28 3.83 18.28
C HIS A 128 22.16 2.65 17.82
N LYS A 129 23.37 2.56 18.38
CA LYS A 129 24.31 1.47 18.07
C LYS A 129 25.19 1.18 19.29
N GLY A 130 25.29 -0.10 19.69
CA GLY A 130 26.15 -0.51 20.82
C GLY A 130 25.80 0.20 22.14
N GLY A 131 24.53 0.46 22.40
CA GLY A 131 24.07 1.17 23.60
C GLY A 131 24.21 2.70 23.54
N THR A 132 24.75 3.26 22.46
CA THR A 132 24.95 4.70 22.29
C THR A 132 23.90 5.29 21.35
N LEU A 133 23.23 6.37 21.78
CA LEU A 133 22.33 7.19 20.96
C LEU A 133 23.11 8.39 20.39
N THR A 134 23.17 8.51 19.08
CA THR A 134 23.86 9.61 18.39
C THR A 134 22.85 10.38 17.55
N GLU A 135 22.63 11.66 17.86
CA GLU A 135 21.78 12.54 17.06
C GLU A 135 22.45 12.87 15.72
N LEU A 136 21.70 12.67 14.63
CA LEU A 136 22.16 12.89 13.26
C LEU A 136 21.68 14.22 12.71
N LEU A 137 20.37 14.47 12.78
CA LEU A 137 19.71 15.65 12.25
C LEU A 137 18.57 16.07 13.18
N THR A 138 18.38 17.37 13.38
CA THR A 138 17.29 17.95 14.18
C THR A 138 16.61 19.06 13.40
N GLN A 139 15.29 19.17 13.55
CA GLN A 139 14.49 20.29 13.08
C GLN A 139 13.71 20.86 14.27
N GLU A 140 13.79 22.17 14.49
CA GLU A 140 13.00 22.86 15.50
C GLU A 140 11.49 22.64 15.26
N HIS A 141 10.77 22.28 16.35
CA HIS A 141 9.33 22.00 16.32
C HIS A 141 8.69 22.29 17.69
N ALA A 142 9.14 23.37 18.33
CA ALA A 142 8.77 23.67 19.72
C ALA A 142 7.37 24.31 19.86
N THR A 143 6.93 25.08 18.85
CA THR A 143 5.75 25.95 18.94
C THR A 143 4.44 25.18 19.13
N HIS A 144 4.22 24.12 18.37
CA HIS A 144 3.02 23.30 18.44
C HIS A 144 3.38 21.85 18.76
N ALA A 145 2.41 21.08 19.30
CA ALA A 145 2.65 19.69 19.72
C ALA A 145 2.19 18.64 18.68
N ASN A 146 1.57 19.09 17.61
CA ASN A 146 1.01 18.26 16.54
C ASN A 146 1.80 18.40 15.22
N HIS A 147 1.51 17.57 14.23
CA HIS A 147 2.16 17.45 12.93
C HIS A 147 3.69 17.19 13.06
N ASN A 148 4.01 16.20 13.87
CA ASN A 148 5.42 15.80 14.03
C ASN A 148 5.88 14.89 12.88
N GLY A 149 4.98 14.22 12.18
CA GLY A 149 5.33 13.16 11.23
C GLY A 149 6.07 12.03 11.94
N GLY A 150 7.32 11.81 11.56
CA GLY A 150 8.27 10.96 12.28
C GLY A 150 8.52 9.60 11.67
N GLN A 151 7.80 9.18 10.62
CA GLN A 151 8.12 7.93 9.91
C GLN A 151 9.51 8.03 9.28
N ILE A 152 10.29 6.95 9.43
CA ILE A 152 11.56 6.72 8.73
C ILE A 152 11.55 5.35 8.08
N ALA A 153 12.14 5.24 6.89
CA ALA A 153 12.31 3.97 6.20
C ALA A 153 13.51 4.05 5.25
N PHE A 154 14.18 2.93 5.01
CA PHE A 154 15.16 2.83 3.95
C PHE A 154 14.47 2.58 2.61
N GLY A 155 14.83 3.35 1.59
CA GLY A 155 14.44 3.08 0.21
C GLY A 155 15.28 1.94 -0.40
N GLY A 156 14.82 1.40 -1.53
CA GLY A 156 15.57 0.40 -2.29
C GLY A 156 16.93 0.89 -2.82
N ASP A 157 17.14 2.20 -2.80
CA ASP A 157 18.41 2.88 -3.13
C ASP A 157 19.41 2.92 -1.95
N GLY A 158 19.03 2.37 -0.80
CA GLY A 158 19.86 2.30 0.41
C GLY A 158 19.92 3.58 1.23
N HIS A 159 19.22 4.65 0.84
CA HIS A 159 19.15 5.88 1.61
C HIS A 159 18.00 5.85 2.62
N LEU A 160 18.15 6.62 3.71
CA LEU A 160 17.12 6.78 4.73
C LEU A 160 16.21 7.95 4.35
N TYR A 161 14.91 7.68 4.28
CA TYR A 161 13.90 8.71 4.11
C TYR A 161 13.24 9.04 5.44
N TRP A 162 12.88 10.33 5.64
CA TRP A 162 12.26 10.81 6.86
C TRP A 162 11.14 11.80 6.55
N GLY A 163 9.92 11.50 6.98
CA GLY A 163 8.76 12.39 6.89
C GLY A 163 8.65 13.32 8.09
N ILE A 164 8.52 14.62 7.86
CA ILE A 164 8.34 15.64 8.89
C ILE A 164 7.12 16.50 8.53
N GLY A 165 6.23 16.73 9.50
CA GLY A 165 5.05 17.57 9.31
C GLY A 165 5.39 19.07 9.22
N ASP A 166 4.38 19.89 8.94
CA ASP A 166 4.49 21.32 8.66
C ASP A 166 4.82 22.22 9.88
N GLY A 167 4.92 21.63 11.06
CA GLY A 167 5.20 22.36 12.31
C GLY A 167 3.97 22.59 13.18
N GLY A 168 2.80 22.13 12.73
CA GLY A 168 1.59 22.10 13.54
C GLY A 168 0.69 23.33 13.43
N SER A 169 -0.41 23.31 14.20
CA SER A 169 -1.53 24.25 14.13
C SER A 169 -2.41 24.07 12.88
N ALA A 170 -3.36 24.96 12.67
CA ALA A 170 -4.25 24.94 11.51
C ALA A 170 -3.69 25.79 10.38
N GLY A 171 -3.82 25.31 9.13
CA GLY A 171 -3.55 26.07 7.93
C GLY A 171 -2.09 26.45 7.70
N ASP A 172 -1.13 25.68 8.24
CA ASP A 172 0.31 25.90 8.03
C ASP A 172 0.75 27.35 8.29
N PRO A 173 0.74 27.82 9.54
CA PRO A 173 1.01 29.23 9.85
C PRO A 173 2.42 29.67 9.44
N PHE A 174 3.33 28.73 9.23
CA PHE A 174 4.72 29.00 8.83
C PHE A 174 4.93 28.91 7.33
N ASN A 175 3.91 28.56 6.56
CA ASN A 175 4.00 28.21 5.12
C ASN A 175 5.10 27.16 4.87
N ALA A 176 5.27 26.24 5.80
CA ALA A 176 6.36 25.28 5.80
C ALA A 176 6.24 24.27 4.67
N GLY A 177 5.01 23.87 4.34
CA GLY A 177 4.75 22.96 3.21
C GLY A 177 5.41 23.42 1.91
N GLN A 178 5.33 24.74 1.59
CA GLN A 178 5.82 25.30 0.35
C GLN A 178 7.22 25.94 0.42
N ARG A 179 7.76 26.22 1.61
CA ARG A 179 9.12 26.77 1.78
C ARG A 179 10.17 25.69 1.61
N LEU A 180 11.26 26.01 0.92
CA LEU A 180 12.39 25.09 0.70
C LEU A 180 13.55 25.30 1.68
N ASP A 181 13.56 26.35 2.50
CA ASP A 181 14.60 26.67 3.46
C ASP A 181 14.39 26.01 4.86
N THR A 182 13.35 25.17 4.98
CA THR A 182 13.02 24.41 6.20
C THR A 182 12.83 22.93 5.85
N LEU A 183 13.01 22.06 6.86
CA LEU A 183 12.73 20.62 6.73
C LEU A 183 11.28 20.25 7.12
N LEU A 184 10.49 21.23 7.61
CA LEU A 184 9.09 21.03 7.95
C LEU A 184 8.23 20.87 6.69
N GLY A 185 7.21 19.99 6.74
CA GLY A 185 6.30 19.70 5.64
C GLY A 185 6.98 18.97 4.46
N LYS A 186 7.87 18.01 4.75
CA LYS A 186 8.77 17.38 3.76
C LYS A 186 8.91 15.89 3.95
N ILE A 187 9.24 15.21 2.86
CA ILE A 187 10.00 13.95 2.90
C ILE A 187 11.47 14.29 2.62
N LEU A 188 12.36 13.87 3.48
CA LEU A 188 13.81 14.02 3.34
C LEU A 188 14.43 12.72 2.83
N ARG A 189 15.60 12.80 2.13
CA ARG A 189 16.40 11.66 1.71
C ARG A 189 17.86 11.88 2.12
N LEU A 190 18.41 10.96 2.90
CA LEU A 190 19.66 11.11 3.63
C LEU A 190 20.56 9.87 3.42
N ASP A 191 21.84 10.09 3.20
CA ASP A 191 22.87 9.05 3.29
C ASP A 191 23.41 9.02 4.75
N VAL A 192 23.07 7.93 5.46
CA VAL A 192 23.44 7.73 6.86
C VAL A 192 24.70 6.87 7.03
N SER A 193 25.44 6.59 5.96
CA SER A 193 26.75 5.91 5.98
C SER A 193 27.86 6.81 6.52
N CYS A 194 27.67 8.12 6.46
CA CYS A 194 28.59 9.12 7.03
C CYS A 194 28.58 9.13 8.57
N ALA A 195 29.52 9.84 9.18
CA ALA A 195 29.62 9.92 10.64
C ALA A 195 28.32 10.41 11.31
N ARG A 196 27.72 11.47 10.75
CA ARG A 196 26.35 11.90 11.08
C ARG A 196 25.42 11.51 9.95
N TYR A 197 25.37 12.30 8.89
CA TYR A 197 24.72 12.01 7.60
C TYR A 197 25.40 12.80 6.50
N CYS A 198 25.19 12.40 5.25
CA CYS A 198 25.50 13.14 4.05
C CYS A 198 24.22 13.37 3.25
N VAL A 199 24.26 14.31 2.33
CA VAL A 199 23.19 14.53 1.37
C VAL A 199 23.57 13.80 0.09
N PRO A 200 22.71 12.89 -0.44
CA PRO A 200 22.92 12.28 -1.75
C PRO A 200 23.05 13.33 -2.85
N ALA A 201 24.03 13.18 -3.73
CA ALA A 201 24.36 14.19 -4.74
C ALA A 201 23.25 14.37 -5.80
N ASP A 202 22.40 13.36 -5.92
CA ASP A 202 21.25 13.30 -6.83
C ASP A 202 19.93 13.75 -6.16
N ASN A 203 19.97 14.29 -4.94
CA ASN A 203 18.78 14.90 -4.36
C ASN A 203 18.34 16.11 -5.18
N PRO A 204 17.01 16.30 -5.39
CA PRO A 204 16.47 17.25 -6.35
C PRO A 204 16.80 18.73 -6.05
N PHE A 205 17.11 19.06 -4.79
CA PHE A 205 17.38 20.45 -4.39
C PHE A 205 18.88 20.71 -4.10
N VAL A 206 19.77 19.78 -4.43
CA VAL A 206 21.21 20.02 -4.36
C VAL A 206 21.62 21.12 -5.34
N GLY A 207 22.33 22.13 -4.84
CA GLY A 207 22.74 23.29 -5.62
C GLY A 207 21.66 24.35 -5.87
N VAL A 208 20.44 24.15 -5.36
CA VAL A 208 19.36 25.15 -5.44
C VAL A 208 19.55 26.18 -4.33
N THR A 209 19.80 27.43 -4.72
CA THR A 209 20.03 28.53 -3.75
C THR A 209 18.82 28.74 -2.83
N GLY A 210 19.05 28.73 -1.52
CA GLY A 210 18.01 28.94 -0.50
C GLY A 210 17.18 27.70 -0.19
N ALA A 211 17.42 26.55 -0.84
CA ALA A 211 16.77 25.31 -0.53
C ALA A 211 17.63 24.41 0.37
N ARG A 212 16.97 23.62 1.21
CA ARG A 212 17.59 22.55 1.99
C ARG A 212 17.85 21.35 1.07
N PRO A 213 19.11 20.93 0.90
CA PRO A 213 19.45 19.87 -0.05
C PRO A 213 19.01 18.47 0.41
N GLU A 214 18.59 18.31 1.66
CA GLU A 214 18.04 17.07 2.21
C GLU A 214 16.65 16.74 1.67
N ILE A 215 15.93 17.72 1.11
CA ILE A 215 14.54 17.58 0.67
C ILE A 215 14.46 16.63 -0.53
N TRP A 216 13.52 15.65 -0.43
CA TRP A 216 13.12 14.76 -1.53
C TRP A 216 11.76 15.15 -2.12
N ALA A 217 10.76 15.40 -1.26
CA ALA A 217 9.43 15.89 -1.68
C ALA A 217 8.96 16.98 -0.73
N THR A 218 8.07 17.85 -1.20
CA THR A 218 7.56 19.04 -0.52
C THR A 218 6.04 19.11 -0.58
N GLY A 219 5.43 20.05 0.15
CA GLY A 219 3.98 20.23 0.10
C GLY A 219 3.20 19.22 0.93
N LEU A 220 3.71 18.82 2.08
CA LEU A 220 3.08 17.89 3.01
C LEU A 220 2.62 18.61 4.29
N ARG A 221 1.52 18.13 4.87
CA ARG A 221 0.97 18.66 6.13
C ARG A 221 1.46 17.86 7.33
N ASN A 222 1.12 16.60 7.42
CA ASN A 222 1.53 15.69 8.48
C ASN A 222 1.64 14.26 7.92
N PRO A 223 2.72 13.96 7.18
CA PRO A 223 2.95 12.64 6.59
C PRO A 223 3.16 11.62 7.72
N TRP A 224 2.04 11.04 8.19
CA TRP A 224 2.05 10.20 9.38
C TRP A 224 2.80 8.89 9.14
N ARG A 225 2.48 8.19 8.03
CA ARG A 225 3.21 7.00 7.61
C ARG A 225 3.44 7.02 6.12
N PHE A 226 4.57 6.50 5.73
CA PHE A 226 4.88 6.19 4.35
C PHE A 226 5.60 4.84 4.26
N SER A 227 5.59 4.24 3.08
CA SER A 227 6.30 3.00 2.81
C SER A 227 6.73 2.93 1.34
N PHE A 228 7.75 2.14 1.07
CA PHE A 228 8.16 1.81 -0.28
C PHE A 228 7.52 0.51 -0.72
N ASP A 229 7.09 0.44 -1.98
CA ASP A 229 6.80 -0.84 -2.61
C ASP A 229 8.14 -1.50 -3.01
N PRO A 230 8.50 -2.66 -2.45
CA PRO A 230 9.78 -3.31 -2.77
C PRO A 230 9.85 -3.84 -4.22
N ALA A 231 8.73 -3.89 -4.95
CA ALA A 231 8.70 -4.39 -6.32
C ALA A 231 9.20 -3.36 -7.34
N ASP A 232 8.97 -2.07 -7.11
CA ASP A 232 9.29 -1.00 -8.07
C ASP A 232 9.94 0.23 -7.42
N GLY A 233 10.07 0.25 -6.09
CA GLY A 233 10.64 1.36 -5.33
C GLY A 233 9.75 2.57 -5.22
N SER A 234 8.48 2.50 -5.63
CA SER A 234 7.53 3.59 -5.49
C SER A 234 7.24 3.90 -4.03
N LEU A 235 6.98 5.19 -3.75
CA LEU A 235 6.73 5.72 -2.42
C LEU A 235 5.25 6.00 -2.23
N TRP A 236 4.64 5.39 -1.24
CA TRP A 236 3.26 5.60 -0.81
C TRP A 236 3.24 6.39 0.49
N ILE A 237 2.53 7.51 0.51
CA ILE A 237 2.50 8.44 1.64
C ILE A 237 1.05 8.64 2.07
N ALA A 238 0.78 8.56 3.37
CA ALA A 238 -0.48 9.02 3.94
C ALA A 238 -0.23 10.34 4.65
N ASP A 239 -0.84 11.39 4.13
CA ASP A 239 -0.74 12.74 4.66
C ASP A 239 -2.07 13.17 5.30
N VAL A 240 -2.03 13.48 6.58
CA VAL A 240 -3.24 13.81 7.35
C VAL A 240 -3.73 15.20 6.98
N GLY A 241 -4.96 15.27 6.51
CA GLY A 241 -5.61 16.49 6.07
C GLY A 241 -5.97 17.49 7.18
N GLN A 242 -6.41 18.68 6.78
CA GLN A 242 -6.78 19.76 7.72
C GLN A 242 -8.22 19.62 8.23
N GLY A 243 -9.16 19.37 7.34
CA GLY A 243 -10.57 19.33 7.71
C GLY A 243 -11.54 19.05 6.56
N SER A 244 -11.05 18.92 5.34
CA SER A 244 -11.84 18.54 4.17
C SER A 244 -11.52 17.13 3.69
N LEU A 245 -10.28 16.83 3.43
CA LEU A 245 -9.83 15.58 2.82
C LEU A 245 -8.63 14.98 3.55
N GLU A 246 -8.70 13.69 3.82
CA GLU A 246 -7.55 12.83 4.07
C GLU A 246 -7.01 12.32 2.74
N GLU A 247 -5.70 12.07 2.64
CA GLU A 247 -5.09 11.69 1.36
C GLU A 247 -4.03 10.60 1.45
N VAL A 248 -3.93 9.84 0.35
CA VAL A 248 -2.81 8.93 0.07
C VAL A 248 -2.19 9.34 -1.25
N ASP A 249 -0.89 9.61 -1.23
CA ASP A 249 -0.09 9.92 -2.40
C ASP A 249 0.71 8.70 -2.86
N HIS A 250 1.01 8.67 -4.14
CA HIS A 250 1.86 7.66 -4.74
C HIS A 250 2.86 8.30 -5.69
N LEU A 251 4.14 8.22 -5.36
CA LEU A 251 5.26 8.73 -6.14
C LEU A 251 6.07 7.58 -6.70
N ARG A 252 6.36 7.60 -8.00
CA ARG A 252 7.34 6.66 -8.58
C ARG A 252 8.73 6.95 -8.02
N ALA A 253 9.62 5.96 -8.04
CA ALA A 253 11.00 6.07 -7.53
C ALA A 253 11.81 7.21 -8.16
N ASP A 254 11.46 7.66 -9.37
CA ASP A 254 12.12 8.74 -10.11
C ASP A 254 11.49 10.12 -9.91
N GLN A 255 10.46 10.27 -9.06
CA GLN A 255 9.73 11.53 -8.85
C GLN A 255 10.28 12.37 -7.68
N GLY A 256 11.60 12.38 -7.48
CA GLY A 256 12.22 13.34 -6.57
C GLY A 256 11.94 14.79 -6.99
N GLY A 257 11.67 15.67 -6.01
CA GLY A 257 11.27 17.05 -6.24
C GLY A 257 9.77 17.28 -6.39
N ALA A 258 8.95 16.23 -6.21
CA ALA A 258 7.50 16.35 -6.24
C ALA A 258 6.99 17.33 -5.19
N ASP A 259 5.93 18.09 -5.54
CA ASP A 259 5.17 18.96 -4.65
C ASP A 259 3.74 18.44 -4.53
N LEU A 260 3.36 18.02 -3.32
CA LEU A 260 2.06 17.43 -3.03
C LEU A 260 0.97 18.47 -2.71
N GLY A 261 1.37 19.75 -2.69
CA GLY A 261 0.44 20.87 -2.77
C GLY A 261 0.09 21.57 -1.46
N TRP A 262 0.29 20.96 -0.30
CA TRP A 262 0.01 21.63 0.98
C TRP A 262 0.90 22.89 1.16
N SER A 263 0.41 24.06 1.53
CA SER A 263 -0.94 24.43 1.96
C SER A 263 -1.72 25.23 0.91
N CYS A 264 -1.37 25.12 -0.37
CA CYS A 264 -2.22 25.57 -1.47
C CYS A 264 -3.43 24.63 -1.64
N ARG A 265 -3.20 23.32 -1.50
CA ARG A 265 -4.19 22.25 -1.64
C ARG A 265 -4.35 21.43 -0.37
N GLU A 266 -5.52 20.84 -0.23
CA GLU A 266 -5.84 19.75 0.68
C GLU A 266 -6.50 18.66 -0.16
N GLY A 267 -5.80 17.57 -0.37
CA GLY A 267 -6.21 16.59 -1.37
C GLY A 267 -6.25 17.19 -2.77
N THR A 268 -7.34 16.96 -3.47
CA THR A 268 -7.59 17.51 -4.81
C THR A 268 -8.22 18.92 -4.79
N GLU A 269 -8.56 19.44 -3.60
CA GLU A 269 -9.25 20.74 -3.46
C GLU A 269 -8.24 21.87 -3.18
N VAL A 270 -8.60 23.10 -3.57
CA VAL A 270 -7.82 24.29 -3.20
C VAL A 270 -8.14 24.63 -1.75
N PHE A 271 -7.12 24.62 -0.89
CA PHE A 271 -7.24 25.02 0.51
C PHE A 271 -7.05 26.54 0.68
N ASP A 272 -5.90 27.06 0.22
CA ASP A 272 -5.61 28.50 0.25
C ASP A 272 -4.94 28.95 -1.05
N ALA A 273 -5.74 29.54 -1.93
CA ALA A 273 -5.28 30.01 -3.25
C ALA A 273 -4.15 31.05 -3.17
N THR A 274 -4.02 31.77 -2.05
CA THR A 274 -2.95 32.78 -1.87
C THR A 274 -1.58 32.15 -1.64
N ARG A 275 -1.53 30.87 -1.31
CA ARG A 275 -0.32 30.07 -1.09
C ARG A 275 0.09 29.26 -2.31
N CYS A 276 -0.74 29.23 -3.33
CA CYS A 276 -0.42 28.56 -4.58
C CYS A 276 0.69 29.29 -5.31
N ARG A 277 1.77 28.58 -5.63
CA ARG A 277 2.86 29.14 -6.42
C ARG A 277 2.46 29.26 -7.88
N THR A 278 2.66 30.44 -8.49
CA THR A 278 2.39 30.64 -9.91
C THR A 278 3.24 29.71 -10.77
N GLY A 279 2.60 28.92 -11.63
CA GLY A 279 3.25 27.95 -12.51
C GLY A 279 3.75 26.68 -11.83
N ALA A 280 3.43 26.44 -10.54
CA ALA A 280 3.72 25.17 -9.89
C ALA A 280 2.89 24.03 -10.48
N SER A 281 3.50 22.86 -10.57
CA SER A 281 2.82 21.60 -10.86
C SER A 281 2.73 20.81 -9.55
N TYR A 282 1.53 20.54 -9.12
CA TYR A 282 1.27 19.72 -7.94
C TYR A 282 0.92 18.30 -8.37
N VAL A 283 1.37 17.33 -7.61
CA VAL A 283 0.98 15.93 -7.78
C VAL A 283 -0.31 15.69 -7.02
N ASP A 284 -1.34 15.24 -7.71
CA ASP A 284 -2.61 14.90 -7.07
C ASP A 284 -2.51 13.57 -6.31
N PRO A 285 -3.18 13.43 -5.15
CA PRO A 285 -3.25 12.17 -4.44
C PRO A 285 -3.98 11.11 -5.25
N VAL A 286 -3.65 9.85 -5.01
CA VAL A 286 -4.26 8.69 -5.69
C VAL A 286 -5.53 8.19 -4.99
N PHE A 287 -5.73 8.60 -3.75
CA PHE A 287 -6.91 8.28 -2.96
C PHE A 287 -7.19 9.39 -1.94
N THR A 288 -8.45 9.77 -1.82
CA THR A 288 -8.93 10.73 -0.81
C THR A 288 -10.26 10.29 -0.21
N TYR A 289 -10.53 10.73 1.01
CA TYR A 289 -11.85 10.59 1.65
C TYR A 289 -12.14 11.79 2.55
N ARG A 290 -13.43 12.00 2.87
CA ARG A 290 -13.88 13.18 3.63
C ARG A 290 -13.49 13.09 5.11
N THR A 291 -12.69 14.03 5.58
CA THR A 291 -12.39 14.25 7.00
C THR A 291 -13.69 14.56 7.76
N SER A 292 -13.81 14.05 8.99
CA SER A 292 -15.00 14.22 9.87
C SER A 292 -16.31 13.58 9.38
N VAL A 293 -16.30 12.94 8.21
CA VAL A 293 -17.43 12.18 7.65
C VAL A 293 -17.11 10.69 7.60
N GLU A 294 -15.96 10.35 6.97
CA GLU A 294 -15.52 8.97 6.78
C GLU A 294 -14.36 8.59 7.73
N GLY A 295 -13.67 9.59 8.29
CA GLY A 295 -12.56 9.42 9.21
C GLY A 295 -12.11 10.73 9.83
N CYS A 296 -10.92 10.74 10.42
CA CYS A 296 -10.33 11.93 11.06
C CYS A 296 -8.83 12.09 10.85
N ALA A 297 -8.12 11.01 10.54
CA ALA A 297 -6.68 11.00 10.33
C ALA A 297 -6.29 9.71 9.61
N VAL A 298 -5.83 9.86 8.38
CA VAL A 298 -5.35 8.72 7.59
C VAL A 298 -4.13 8.09 8.25
N ILE A 299 -4.18 6.78 8.39
CA ILE A 299 -3.03 5.96 8.77
C ILE A 299 -2.54 5.27 7.53
N GLY A 300 -1.37 5.63 7.09
CA GLY A 300 -0.70 5.00 5.96
C GLY A 300 -0.47 3.53 6.20
N GLY A 301 -0.06 2.87 5.18
CA GLY A 301 0.04 1.44 5.15
C GLY A 301 1.27 0.92 4.44
N VAL A 302 1.13 -0.26 3.89
CA VAL A 302 2.17 -0.97 3.14
C VAL A 302 1.56 -1.66 1.93
N VAL A 303 2.33 -1.80 0.86
CA VAL A 303 1.96 -2.63 -0.28
C VAL A 303 2.19 -4.10 0.09
N TYR A 304 1.16 -4.94 -0.06
CA TYR A 304 1.30 -6.36 0.21
C TYR A 304 2.16 -7.03 -0.86
N ARG A 305 3.26 -7.65 -0.42
CA ARG A 305 4.20 -8.43 -1.26
C ARG A 305 4.55 -9.77 -0.65
N GLY A 306 3.79 -10.19 0.38
CA GLY A 306 3.93 -11.52 0.97
C GLY A 306 3.50 -12.63 0.01
N SER A 307 3.95 -13.84 0.30
CA SER A 307 3.64 -15.02 -0.52
C SER A 307 2.33 -15.69 -0.17
N ARG A 308 1.84 -15.50 1.07
CA ARG A 308 0.71 -16.26 1.62
C ARG A 308 -0.64 -15.94 0.94
N PHE A 309 -0.82 -14.70 0.48
CA PHE A 309 -2.03 -14.21 -0.19
C PHE A 309 -1.70 -13.58 -1.54
N ALA A 310 -0.59 -14.01 -2.17
CA ALA A 310 -0.10 -13.40 -3.42
C ALA A 310 -1.10 -13.49 -4.57
N ASP A 311 -1.90 -14.56 -4.60
CA ASP A 311 -2.93 -14.83 -5.60
C ASP A 311 -4.11 -13.84 -5.55
N ILE A 312 -4.36 -13.21 -4.40
CA ILE A 312 -5.51 -12.32 -4.21
C ILE A 312 -5.15 -10.89 -3.83
N ALA A 313 -4.05 -10.67 -3.10
CA ALA A 313 -3.70 -9.37 -2.51
C ALA A 313 -2.39 -8.76 -3.01
N SER A 314 -1.60 -9.44 -3.87
CA SER A 314 -0.34 -8.87 -4.36
C SER A 314 -0.53 -7.50 -5.02
N GLY A 315 0.27 -6.51 -4.62
CA GLY A 315 0.20 -5.14 -5.11
C GLY A 315 -0.92 -4.29 -4.49
N VAL A 316 -1.63 -4.79 -3.50
CA VAL A 316 -2.60 -3.99 -2.74
C VAL A 316 -1.88 -3.19 -1.67
N TYR A 317 -1.98 -1.87 -1.73
CA TYR A 317 -1.65 -0.99 -0.62
C TYR A 317 -2.81 -1.00 0.38
N LEU A 318 -2.53 -1.39 1.61
CA LEU A 318 -3.51 -1.42 2.69
C LEU A 318 -3.34 -0.19 3.58
N ALA A 319 -4.37 0.64 3.71
CA ALA A 319 -4.40 1.82 4.57
C ALA A 319 -5.61 1.80 5.50
N SER A 320 -5.65 2.74 6.46
CA SER A 320 -6.74 2.87 7.42
C SER A 320 -6.91 4.32 7.90
N ASP A 321 -7.86 4.52 8.82
CA ASP A 321 -8.09 5.77 9.55
C ASP A 321 -8.07 5.51 11.06
N TYR A 322 -7.52 6.45 11.82
CA TYR A 322 -7.38 6.33 13.29
C TYR A 322 -8.72 6.28 14.03
N CYS A 323 -9.72 7.05 13.58
CA CYS A 323 -11.00 7.18 14.25
C CYS A 323 -12.00 6.08 13.88
N THR A 324 -12.05 5.71 12.61
CA THR A 324 -13.12 4.87 12.04
C THR A 324 -12.62 3.49 11.60
N ASN A 325 -11.32 3.28 11.60
CA ASN A 325 -10.62 2.00 11.33
C ASN A 325 -11.05 1.21 10.07
N PRO A 326 -11.45 1.84 8.94
CA PRO A 326 -11.72 1.10 7.72
C PRO A 326 -10.44 0.45 7.19
N ALA A 327 -10.58 -0.66 6.51
CA ALA A 327 -9.52 -1.21 5.69
C ALA A 327 -9.71 -0.70 4.25
N PHE A 328 -8.86 0.22 3.81
CA PHE A 328 -8.82 0.69 2.43
C PHE A 328 -7.78 -0.11 1.65
N ALA A 329 -8.21 -0.74 0.56
CA ALA A 329 -7.34 -1.37 -0.43
C ALA A 329 -7.18 -0.42 -1.61
N ILE A 330 -5.94 -0.12 -2.00
CA ILE A 330 -5.63 0.73 -3.15
C ILE A 330 -4.65 -0.05 -4.05
N ARG A 331 -4.85 -0.04 -5.35
CA ARG A 331 -3.97 -0.70 -6.32
C ARG A 331 -3.62 0.24 -7.45
N ALA A 332 -2.33 0.34 -7.76
CA ALA A 332 -1.85 0.98 -8.97
C ALA A 332 -2.10 0.05 -10.17
N ASN A 333 -2.73 0.58 -11.22
CA ASN A 333 -3.02 -0.13 -12.45
C ASN A 333 -1.90 0.08 -13.48
N PRO A 334 -1.72 -0.86 -14.44
CA PRO A 334 -0.69 -0.72 -15.48
C PRO A 334 -0.84 0.52 -16.39
N ASP A 335 -2.02 1.10 -16.46
CA ASP A 335 -2.32 2.32 -17.23
C ASP A 335 -2.03 3.62 -16.45
N GLY A 336 -1.53 3.50 -15.22
CA GLY A 336 -1.21 4.63 -14.34
C GLY A 336 -2.39 5.14 -13.51
N THR A 337 -3.58 4.57 -13.67
CA THR A 337 -4.73 4.85 -12.79
C THR A 337 -4.64 4.07 -11.49
N HIS A 338 -5.54 4.36 -10.54
CA HIS A 338 -5.63 3.63 -9.28
C HIS A 338 -7.07 3.17 -9.05
N THR A 339 -7.19 1.97 -8.50
CA THR A 339 -8.49 1.42 -8.06
C THR A 339 -8.46 1.33 -6.54
N SER A 340 -9.55 1.72 -5.88
CA SER A 340 -9.67 1.66 -4.42
C SER A 340 -11.01 1.09 -3.97
N ALA A 341 -11.02 0.42 -2.82
CA ALA A 341 -12.24 -0.06 -2.17
C ALA A 341 -12.04 -0.19 -0.66
N ARG A 342 -13.15 -0.11 0.09
CA ARG A 342 -13.18 -0.56 1.48
C ARG A 342 -13.38 -2.07 1.51
N ILE A 343 -12.44 -2.81 2.10
CA ILE A 343 -12.41 -4.28 2.14
C ILE A 343 -12.65 -4.85 3.54
N GLY A 344 -13.19 -4.06 4.44
CA GLY A 344 -13.52 -4.45 5.81
C GLY A 344 -13.18 -3.40 6.85
N GLU A 345 -12.98 -3.87 8.07
CA GLU A 345 -12.57 -3.05 9.21
C GLU A 345 -11.36 -3.65 9.90
N LEU A 346 -10.52 -2.79 10.46
CA LEU A 346 -9.33 -3.13 11.22
C LEU A 346 -9.58 -2.92 12.73
N PRO A 347 -8.70 -3.38 13.61
CA PRO A 347 -8.75 -3.03 15.04
C PRO A 347 -8.78 -1.52 15.26
N ILE A 348 -9.53 -1.08 16.25
CA ILE A 348 -9.73 0.33 16.57
C ILE A 348 -8.41 1.07 16.86
N GLN A 349 -8.36 2.35 16.51
CA GLN A 349 -7.22 3.24 16.71
C GLN A 349 -5.90 2.69 16.12
N PRO A 350 -5.88 2.27 14.84
CA PRO A 350 -4.65 1.84 14.20
C PRO A 350 -3.64 2.98 14.20
N THR A 351 -2.35 2.69 14.42
CA THR A 351 -1.29 3.71 14.40
C THR A 351 -0.21 3.44 13.38
N SER A 352 0.01 2.18 13.04
CA SER A 352 1.04 1.84 12.06
C SER A 352 0.85 0.43 11.52
N PHE A 353 1.26 0.27 10.28
CA PHE A 353 1.49 -1.02 9.64
C PHE A 353 2.99 -1.29 9.51
N GLY A 354 3.36 -2.53 9.32
CA GLY A 354 4.69 -2.98 8.97
C GLY A 354 4.63 -4.38 8.41
N THR A 355 5.72 -4.83 7.81
CA THR A 355 5.84 -6.20 7.27
C THR A 355 6.89 -6.99 8.02
N ASP A 356 6.71 -8.32 8.11
CA ASP A 356 7.81 -9.21 8.46
C ASP A 356 8.75 -9.45 7.26
N ALA A 357 9.78 -10.27 7.47
CA ALA A 357 10.76 -10.58 6.43
C ALA A 357 10.16 -11.35 5.22
N ASP A 358 8.99 -11.98 5.41
CA ASP A 358 8.27 -12.68 4.34
C ASP A 358 7.27 -11.77 3.61
N GLY A 359 7.19 -10.48 3.99
CA GLY A 359 6.27 -9.49 3.41
C GLY A 359 4.84 -9.59 3.94
N GLU A 360 4.60 -10.37 5.02
CA GLU A 360 3.29 -10.48 5.65
C GLU A 360 3.02 -9.27 6.55
N ILE A 361 1.79 -8.73 6.50
CA ILE A 361 1.45 -7.45 7.15
C ILE A 361 1.09 -7.64 8.62
N TYR A 362 1.56 -6.72 9.44
CA TYR A 362 1.18 -6.53 10.83
C TYR A 362 0.68 -5.12 11.08
N LEU A 363 -0.15 -4.96 12.10
CA LEU A 363 -0.78 -3.70 12.53
C LEU A 363 -0.63 -3.54 14.04
N VAL A 364 -0.34 -2.34 14.50
CA VAL A 364 -0.46 -1.95 15.92
C VAL A 364 -1.51 -0.88 16.11
N ASN A 365 -2.14 -0.88 17.29
CA ASN A 365 -3.14 0.10 17.68
C ASN A 365 -2.80 0.80 19.00
N ASP A 366 -3.24 2.07 19.16
CA ASP A 366 -2.80 3.00 20.20
C ASP A 366 -3.15 2.53 21.63
N LEU A 367 -4.34 2.90 22.10
CA LEU A 367 -4.73 2.66 23.49
C LEU A 367 -4.94 1.18 23.83
N PRO A 368 -5.47 0.33 22.94
CA PRO A 368 -5.52 -1.10 23.24
C PRO A 368 -4.14 -1.77 23.35
N GLY A 369 -3.10 -1.20 22.74
CA GLY A 369 -1.73 -1.68 22.86
C GLY A 369 -1.52 -3.10 22.35
N GLN A 370 -2.06 -3.40 21.19
CA GLN A 370 -2.09 -4.74 20.59
C GLN A 370 -1.28 -4.79 19.30
N LEU A 371 -0.73 -5.96 18.99
CA LEU A 371 -0.17 -6.32 17.70
C LEU A 371 -1.09 -7.33 17.03
N HIS A 372 -1.49 -7.04 15.80
CA HIS A 372 -2.32 -7.92 14.98
C HIS A 372 -1.56 -8.36 13.73
N LYS A 373 -1.71 -9.62 13.34
CA LYS A 373 -1.33 -10.09 12.02
C LYS A 373 -2.53 -9.92 11.08
N VAL A 374 -2.28 -9.36 9.89
CA VAL A 374 -3.28 -9.16 8.85
C VAL A 374 -3.31 -10.37 7.93
N SER A 375 -4.48 -10.74 7.47
CA SER A 375 -4.72 -11.78 6.47
C SER A 375 -5.81 -11.33 5.51
N PHE A 376 -5.88 -11.99 4.36
CA PHE A 376 -6.86 -11.70 3.33
C PHE A 376 -7.64 -12.94 2.97
N ARG A 377 -8.91 -12.75 2.60
CA ARG A 377 -9.78 -13.80 2.06
C ARG A 377 -10.46 -13.29 0.82
N SER A 378 -10.45 -14.10 -0.24
CA SER A 378 -11.22 -13.79 -1.44
C SER A 378 -12.73 -13.90 -1.17
N THR A 379 -13.49 -12.93 -1.67
CA THR A 379 -14.96 -12.95 -1.73
C THR A 379 -15.45 -13.34 -3.11
N ALA A 380 -14.55 -13.48 -4.10
CA ALA A 380 -14.91 -13.98 -5.42
C ALA A 380 -15.68 -15.31 -5.27
N PRO A 381 -16.79 -15.49 -5.98
CA PRO A 381 -17.48 -16.75 -6.01
C PRO A 381 -16.50 -17.88 -6.39
N ARG A 382 -16.25 -18.82 -5.50
CA ARG A 382 -15.46 -19.99 -5.86
C ARG A 382 -16.31 -20.82 -6.81
N ALA A 383 -15.81 -21.06 -8.01
CA ALA A 383 -16.41 -22.04 -8.88
C ALA A 383 -16.31 -23.41 -8.18
N SER A 384 -17.43 -24.14 -8.20
CA SER A 384 -17.47 -25.51 -7.69
C SER A 384 -16.79 -26.44 -8.70
N CYS A 385 -15.47 -26.33 -8.82
CA CYS A 385 -14.66 -27.11 -9.76
C CYS A 385 -13.31 -27.52 -9.17
N THR A 386 -12.82 -28.66 -9.69
CA THR A 386 -11.41 -29.03 -9.56
C THR A 386 -10.82 -29.26 -10.94
N VAL A 387 -9.54 -28.92 -11.08
CA VAL A 387 -8.81 -29.10 -12.33
C VAL A 387 -7.58 -29.98 -12.09
N THR A 388 -7.46 -31.01 -12.92
CA THR A 388 -6.25 -31.83 -12.97
C THR A 388 -5.55 -31.59 -14.30
N TYR A 389 -4.36 -30.98 -14.24
CA TYR A 389 -3.49 -30.81 -15.39
C TYR A 389 -2.45 -31.94 -15.41
N ARG A 390 -2.36 -32.68 -16.52
CA ARG A 390 -1.44 -33.80 -16.68
C ARG A 390 -0.53 -33.54 -17.88
N LEU A 391 0.76 -33.54 -17.66
CA LEU A 391 1.75 -33.59 -18.73
C LEU A 391 1.93 -35.04 -19.16
N LEU A 392 1.33 -35.44 -20.30
CA LEU A 392 1.33 -36.82 -20.76
C LEU A 392 2.66 -37.19 -21.41
N SER A 393 3.26 -36.27 -22.16
CA SER A 393 4.59 -36.45 -22.77
C SER A 393 5.23 -35.10 -23.09
N GLN A 394 6.56 -35.07 -23.20
CA GLN A 394 7.30 -33.90 -23.66
C GLN A 394 8.55 -34.32 -24.44
N TRP A 395 8.94 -33.47 -25.41
CA TRP A 395 10.13 -33.63 -26.23
C TRP A 395 10.86 -32.28 -26.35
N GLY A 396 11.91 -32.20 -27.11
CA GLY A 396 12.81 -31.05 -27.14
C GLY A 396 12.13 -29.68 -27.05
N ASN A 397 11.25 -29.35 -28.01
CA ASN A 397 10.57 -28.06 -28.08
C ASN A 397 9.03 -28.14 -27.95
N GLY A 398 8.48 -29.28 -27.54
CA GLY A 398 7.03 -29.50 -27.47
C GLY A 398 6.61 -30.34 -26.28
N PHE A 399 5.30 -30.37 -26.05
CA PHE A 399 4.64 -31.20 -25.02
C PHE A 399 3.22 -31.52 -25.37
N HIS A 400 2.69 -32.56 -24.74
CA HIS A 400 1.29 -33.00 -24.78
C HIS A 400 0.71 -32.91 -23.37
N ALA A 401 -0.38 -32.16 -23.22
CA ALA A 401 -1.08 -32.01 -21.96
C ALA A 401 -2.52 -32.43 -22.04
N GLU A 402 -3.03 -33.01 -20.98
CA GLU A 402 -4.43 -33.32 -20.72
C GLU A 402 -4.95 -32.51 -19.56
N VAL A 403 -6.16 -31.99 -19.68
CA VAL A 403 -6.86 -31.25 -18.63
C VAL A 403 -8.17 -31.92 -18.33
N VAL A 404 -8.38 -32.31 -17.07
CA VAL A 404 -9.65 -32.83 -16.56
C VAL A 404 -10.30 -31.77 -15.70
N LEU A 405 -11.46 -31.27 -16.12
CA LEU A 405 -12.28 -30.32 -15.37
C LEU A 405 -13.46 -31.10 -14.74
N ALA A 406 -13.57 -31.07 -13.41
CA ALA A 406 -14.68 -31.67 -12.68
C ALA A 406 -15.60 -30.61 -12.09
N ASN A 407 -16.90 -30.79 -12.23
CA ASN A 407 -17.91 -30.01 -11.51
C ASN A 407 -18.09 -30.63 -10.11
N THR A 408 -17.60 -29.96 -9.07
CA THR A 408 -17.73 -30.36 -7.67
C THR A 408 -18.91 -29.69 -6.96
N GLY A 409 -19.70 -28.89 -7.69
CA GLY A 409 -20.89 -28.23 -7.18
C GLY A 409 -22.13 -29.10 -7.20
N THR A 410 -23.23 -28.52 -6.72
CA THR A 410 -24.55 -29.18 -6.67
C THR A 410 -25.45 -28.84 -7.86
N SER A 411 -25.02 -27.92 -8.72
CA SER A 411 -25.76 -27.50 -9.93
C SER A 411 -24.97 -27.83 -11.21
N PRO A 412 -25.62 -28.13 -12.35
CA PRO A 412 -24.92 -28.30 -13.61
C PRO A 412 -24.21 -27.01 -14.04
N VAL A 413 -22.99 -27.16 -14.57
CA VAL A 413 -22.32 -26.08 -15.30
C VAL A 413 -22.76 -26.14 -16.74
N THR A 414 -23.38 -25.07 -17.24
CA THR A 414 -23.87 -24.96 -18.64
C THR A 414 -23.07 -23.89 -19.36
N GLY A 415 -22.27 -24.29 -20.34
CA GLY A 415 -21.29 -23.41 -20.98
C GLY A 415 -20.10 -23.17 -20.07
N TRP A 416 -18.98 -23.82 -20.37
CA TRP A 416 -17.78 -23.61 -19.53
C TRP A 416 -16.67 -22.95 -20.35
N SER A 417 -15.94 -22.06 -19.61
CA SER A 417 -14.70 -21.41 -20.07
C SER A 417 -13.68 -21.53 -18.94
N LEU A 418 -12.63 -22.31 -19.19
CA LEU A 418 -11.53 -22.52 -18.24
C LEU A 418 -10.33 -21.68 -18.67
N ALA A 419 -9.80 -20.86 -17.75
CA ALA A 419 -8.63 -20.04 -18.02
C ALA A 419 -7.47 -20.35 -17.07
N TRP A 420 -6.23 -20.18 -17.57
CA TRP A 420 -4.98 -20.31 -16.81
C TRP A 420 -3.87 -19.48 -17.47
N THR A 421 -2.73 -19.36 -16.77
CA THR A 421 -1.54 -18.65 -17.28
C THR A 421 -0.34 -19.59 -17.29
N PHE A 422 0.43 -19.57 -18.36
CA PHE A 422 1.70 -20.27 -18.45
C PHE A 422 2.86 -19.40 -17.93
N ALA A 423 3.74 -20.00 -17.13
CA ALA A 423 4.87 -19.30 -16.52
C ALA A 423 6.11 -19.18 -17.44
N ASP A 424 6.31 -20.16 -18.34
CA ASP A 424 7.59 -20.34 -19.07
C ASP A 424 7.50 -20.00 -20.56
N GLY A 425 6.51 -19.20 -20.96
CA GLY A 425 6.33 -18.83 -22.38
C GLY A 425 5.81 -19.94 -23.28
N GLN A 426 5.19 -20.96 -22.71
CA GLN A 426 4.57 -22.06 -23.46
C GLN A 426 3.49 -21.51 -24.42
N ARG A 427 3.30 -22.20 -25.56
CA ARG A 427 2.30 -21.87 -26.56
C ARG A 427 1.49 -23.10 -26.95
N VAL A 428 0.16 -22.99 -26.93
CA VAL A 428 -0.73 -24.01 -27.47
C VAL A 428 -0.63 -24.00 -28.99
N THR A 429 -0.41 -25.16 -29.60
CA THR A 429 -0.28 -25.32 -31.06
C THR A 429 -1.45 -26.02 -31.69
N ASN A 430 -2.09 -26.95 -30.97
CA ASN A 430 -3.29 -27.67 -31.40
C ASN A 430 -4.07 -28.15 -30.20
N GLY A 431 -5.41 -28.11 -30.23
CA GLY A 431 -6.27 -28.54 -29.13
C GLY A 431 -7.43 -29.37 -29.62
N TRP A 432 -7.98 -30.24 -28.76
CA TRP A 432 -9.15 -31.04 -29.02
C TRP A 432 -10.07 -31.11 -27.80
N ASN A 433 -11.35 -31.32 -28.07
CA ASN A 433 -12.46 -31.35 -27.11
C ASN A 433 -12.71 -29.99 -26.40
N ALA A 434 -12.04 -28.92 -26.84
CA ALA A 434 -12.26 -27.55 -26.42
C ALA A 434 -11.84 -26.59 -27.53
N ALA A 435 -12.42 -25.41 -27.57
CA ALA A 435 -11.94 -24.28 -28.36
C ALA A 435 -10.90 -23.52 -27.52
N ILE A 436 -9.61 -23.66 -27.87
CA ILE A 436 -8.54 -23.09 -27.10
C ILE A 436 -8.01 -21.82 -27.79
N THR A 437 -7.92 -20.73 -27.04
CA THR A 437 -7.32 -19.45 -27.45
C THR A 437 -6.22 -19.07 -26.51
N GLN A 438 -5.18 -18.36 -27.01
CA GLN A 438 -4.08 -17.90 -26.18
C GLN A 438 -3.67 -16.47 -26.58
N GLN A 439 -3.55 -15.60 -25.59
CA GLN A 439 -3.02 -14.25 -25.75
C GLN A 439 -1.86 -14.06 -24.77
N GLY A 440 -0.64 -13.92 -25.29
CA GLY A 440 0.55 -13.90 -24.44
C GLY A 440 0.69 -15.20 -23.63
N ALA A 441 0.80 -15.09 -22.32
CA ALA A 441 0.83 -16.24 -21.41
C ALA A 441 -0.57 -16.75 -21.03
N ALA A 442 -1.61 -15.95 -21.19
CA ALA A 442 -2.98 -16.29 -20.81
C ALA A 442 -3.64 -17.23 -21.84
N VAL A 443 -4.22 -18.33 -21.36
CA VAL A 443 -4.90 -19.33 -22.17
C VAL A 443 -6.35 -19.45 -21.68
N THR A 444 -7.28 -19.57 -22.64
CA THR A 444 -8.69 -19.86 -22.39
C THR A 444 -9.14 -21.05 -23.24
N ALA A 445 -9.72 -22.07 -22.60
CA ALA A 445 -10.34 -23.21 -23.21
C ALA A 445 -11.85 -23.13 -22.98
N ALA A 446 -12.65 -23.04 -24.04
CA ALA A 446 -14.10 -23.04 -24.00
C ALA A 446 -14.66 -24.38 -24.47
N ASN A 447 -15.86 -24.72 -24.00
CA ASN A 447 -16.54 -25.94 -24.39
C ASN A 447 -16.76 -26.07 -25.92
N ALA A 448 -16.73 -27.29 -26.41
CA ALA A 448 -17.31 -27.63 -27.70
C ALA A 448 -18.85 -27.76 -27.59
N SER A 449 -19.56 -27.73 -28.72
CA SER A 449 -21.03 -27.78 -28.72
C SER A 449 -21.62 -29.02 -28.04
N TRP A 450 -20.89 -30.10 -28.03
CA TRP A 450 -21.34 -31.40 -27.53
C TRP A 450 -20.97 -31.66 -26.04
N ASN A 451 -20.08 -30.87 -25.44
CA ASN A 451 -19.64 -31.03 -24.05
C ASN A 451 -19.88 -29.79 -23.19
N ALA A 452 -20.82 -28.95 -23.59
CA ALA A 452 -21.09 -27.68 -22.90
C ALA A 452 -21.68 -27.83 -21.49
N ALA A 453 -22.30 -28.98 -21.19
CA ALA A 453 -22.89 -29.24 -19.87
C ALA A 453 -22.05 -30.25 -19.09
N ILE A 454 -21.75 -29.89 -17.83
CA ILE A 454 -21.08 -30.76 -16.85
C ILE A 454 -22.03 -30.94 -15.68
N ALA A 455 -22.63 -32.11 -15.51
CA ALA A 455 -23.52 -32.42 -14.41
C ALA A 455 -22.73 -32.37 -13.04
N PRO A 456 -23.43 -32.22 -11.90
CA PRO A 456 -22.80 -32.35 -10.58
C PRO A 456 -22.05 -33.68 -10.45
N GLY A 457 -20.80 -33.64 -10.02
CA GLY A 457 -19.90 -34.77 -9.87
C GLY A 457 -19.32 -35.33 -11.19
N ALA A 458 -19.73 -34.79 -12.35
CA ALA A 458 -19.21 -35.22 -13.65
C ALA A 458 -17.92 -34.42 -14.02
N THR A 459 -17.23 -34.99 -15.03
CA THR A 459 -15.99 -34.40 -15.57
C THR A 459 -16.08 -34.21 -17.06
N VAL A 460 -15.32 -33.23 -17.57
CA VAL A 460 -14.98 -33.09 -18.98
C VAL A 460 -13.48 -33.14 -19.15
N THR A 461 -13.00 -33.79 -20.19
CA THR A 461 -11.59 -33.92 -20.50
C THR A 461 -11.30 -33.32 -21.87
N PHE A 462 -10.28 -32.50 -21.96
CA PHE A 462 -9.74 -31.96 -23.18
C PHE A 462 -8.21 -32.04 -23.17
N GLY A 463 -7.60 -31.89 -24.33
CA GLY A 463 -6.14 -31.94 -24.40
C GLY A 463 -5.61 -31.00 -25.46
N PHE A 464 -4.28 -30.82 -25.43
CA PHE A 464 -3.60 -30.01 -26.41
C PHE A 464 -2.12 -30.38 -26.56
N LEU A 465 -1.60 -30.04 -27.75
CA LEU A 465 -0.16 -29.97 -28.00
C LEU A 465 0.31 -28.53 -27.77
N GLY A 466 1.49 -28.38 -27.23
CA GLY A 466 2.10 -27.07 -27.03
C GLY A 466 3.59 -27.07 -27.39
N SER A 467 4.10 -25.89 -27.69
CA SER A 467 5.54 -25.65 -27.76
C SER A 467 6.06 -25.06 -26.44
N LYS A 468 7.33 -25.36 -26.14
CA LYS A 468 8.04 -24.87 -24.95
C LYS A 468 9.48 -24.49 -25.28
N THR A 469 10.09 -23.70 -24.42
CA THR A 469 11.55 -23.44 -24.43
C THR A 469 12.28 -24.45 -23.54
N ALA A 470 13.06 -24.01 -22.58
CA ALA A 470 13.83 -24.91 -21.70
C ALA A 470 12.95 -25.54 -20.60
N THR A 471 12.09 -24.76 -19.97
CA THR A 471 11.20 -25.19 -18.88
C THR A 471 9.77 -25.43 -19.36
N ASN A 472 9.01 -26.20 -18.59
CA ASN A 472 7.60 -26.50 -18.86
C ASN A 472 6.86 -26.73 -17.53
N THR A 473 6.78 -25.67 -16.74
CA THR A 473 6.07 -25.71 -15.45
C THR A 473 4.57 -25.82 -15.69
N ALA A 474 3.95 -26.78 -15.05
CA ALA A 474 2.50 -26.97 -15.12
C ALA A 474 1.79 -25.80 -14.41
N PRO A 475 0.68 -25.27 -15.00
CA PRO A 475 -0.14 -24.29 -14.30
C PRO A 475 -0.74 -24.89 -13.03
N THR A 476 -0.82 -24.09 -11.97
CA THR A 476 -1.37 -24.49 -10.67
C THR A 476 -2.68 -23.77 -10.33
N ALA A 477 -2.99 -22.68 -11.02
CA ALA A 477 -4.18 -21.88 -10.81
C ALA A 477 -5.08 -21.89 -12.06
N PHE A 478 -6.36 -22.15 -11.85
CA PHE A 478 -7.37 -22.21 -12.92
C PHE A 478 -8.63 -21.46 -12.49
N THR A 479 -9.31 -20.83 -13.46
CA THR A 479 -10.61 -20.21 -13.24
C THR A 479 -11.66 -20.79 -14.20
N LEU A 480 -12.82 -21.18 -13.68
CA LEU A 480 -13.98 -21.63 -14.44
C LEU A 480 -15.03 -20.52 -14.45
N ASN A 481 -15.37 -19.99 -15.63
CA ASN A 481 -16.34 -18.90 -15.80
C ASN A 481 -16.05 -17.71 -14.87
N GLY A 482 -14.74 -17.37 -14.67
CA GLY A 482 -14.27 -16.31 -13.79
C GLY A 482 -14.11 -16.68 -12.31
N GLY A 483 -14.63 -17.83 -11.84
CA GLY A 483 -14.46 -18.32 -10.49
C GLY A 483 -13.25 -19.24 -10.34
N ALA A 484 -12.45 -19.10 -9.28
CA ALA A 484 -11.27 -19.92 -9.02
C ALA A 484 -11.64 -21.38 -8.72
N CYS A 485 -11.04 -22.35 -9.43
CA CYS A 485 -11.10 -23.77 -9.13
C CYS A 485 -10.13 -24.17 -7.99
N ARG A 486 -10.39 -25.32 -7.37
CA ARG A 486 -9.49 -25.96 -6.38
C ARG A 486 -8.46 -26.84 -7.06
#